data_e79b6747e9c87225638c0afe32949664
#
_entry.id   e79b6747e9c87225638c0afe32949664
#
_cell.length_a   1.000
_cell.length_b   1.000
_cell.length_c   1.000
_cell.angle_alpha   90.00
_cell.angle_beta   90.00
_cell.angle_gamma   90.00
#
_symmetry.space_group_name_H-M   'P 1'
#
loop_
_entity.id
_entity.type
_entity.pdbx_description
1 polymer ?
#
loop_
_entity_poly.entity_id
_entity_poly.type
_entity_poly.pdbx_seq_one_letter_code
_entity_poly.pdbx_strand_id
1 'polypeptide(L)'
;MMSTTYDSLTQQVAAVAGFRLKRTAQAILAGFRSHASLYGLVLATYAIALLQSIWLGVPLSLGLVEIVSGTTFIFLFLIIGLWLAGDLVRMWWTGYAGSPAQALRVRLLDDILAPSRVANTVHAFMANGIFFVGFMTIKKNIPIAIPFGWDESLMQLDRAMHFGLLPHEFLAPLFGSPLAIFLVNVNYNVWFLVLTAFFFWQGFRRHDTALRQQYLLAYLMTWLVGTCIAGTLLSSAGPCFYSFIVDGPNPYSGLMEQLKQANDIYPVWAVPTQATLWQSHLAGYGDIEGVSAMPSMH
;
A
#
# COMPACT_ATOMS: atom_id res chain seq x y z
N MET A 1 40.46 39.87 1.05
CA MET A 1 39.87 39.53 2.36
C MET A 1 38.48 38.85 2.26
N MET A 2 37.58 39.21 1.35
CA MET A 2 36.28 38.56 1.17
C MET A 2 36.37 37.11 0.61
N SER A 3 37.33 36.80 -0.26
CA SER A 3 37.44 35.44 -0.88
C SER A 3 37.86 34.36 0.13
N THR A 4 38.80 34.69 1.02
CA THR A 4 39.26 33.73 2.06
C THR A 4 38.19 33.35 3.10
N THR A 5 37.30 34.29 3.40
CA THR A 5 36.16 34.03 4.34
C THR A 5 35.08 33.16 3.66
N TYR A 6 34.83 33.35 2.37
CA TYR A 6 33.87 32.55 1.60
C TYR A 6 34.38 31.13 1.44
N ASP A 7 35.67 30.92 1.13
CA ASP A 7 36.29 29.59 1.00
C ASP A 7 36.26 28.81 2.34
N SER A 8 36.52 29.49 3.45
CA SER A 8 36.47 28.86 4.79
C SER A 8 35.04 28.42 5.18
N LEU A 9 34.02 29.22 4.87
CA LEU A 9 32.62 28.91 5.11
C LEU A 9 32.18 27.73 4.23
N THR A 10 32.56 27.68 2.97
CA THR A 10 32.25 26.60 2.05
C THR A 10 32.88 25.28 2.52
N GLN A 11 34.12 25.31 2.98
CA GLN A 11 34.80 24.14 3.55
C GLN A 11 34.14 23.67 4.84
N GLN A 12 33.70 24.56 5.72
CA GLN A 12 32.98 24.19 6.95
C GLN A 12 31.63 23.57 6.64
N VAL A 13 30.87 24.10 5.70
CA VAL A 13 29.58 23.53 5.26
C VAL A 13 29.78 22.15 4.66
N ALA A 14 30.79 21.97 3.80
CA ALA A 14 31.12 20.69 3.21
C ALA A 14 31.54 19.64 4.27
N ALA A 15 32.32 20.04 5.26
CA ALA A 15 32.74 19.15 6.36
C ALA A 15 31.55 18.71 7.21
N VAL A 16 30.62 19.61 7.57
CA VAL A 16 29.41 19.29 8.30
C VAL A 16 28.49 18.37 7.51
N ALA A 17 28.31 18.62 6.20
CA ALA A 17 27.53 17.79 5.31
C ALA A 17 28.13 16.38 5.20
N GLY A 18 29.46 16.26 5.00
CA GLY A 18 30.18 14.99 4.95
C GLY A 18 30.06 14.19 6.25
N PHE A 19 30.18 14.86 7.40
CA PHE A 19 29.98 14.21 8.70
C PHE A 19 28.54 13.67 8.89
N ARG A 20 27.52 14.44 8.52
CA ARG A 20 26.11 13.99 8.56
C ARG A 20 25.87 12.81 7.64
N LEU A 21 26.38 12.85 6.42
CA LEU A 21 26.25 11.77 5.45
C LEU A 21 26.88 10.46 5.98
N LYS A 22 28.09 10.55 6.55
CA LYS A 22 28.76 9.38 7.18
C LYS A 22 27.93 8.79 8.32
N ARG A 23 27.39 9.64 9.21
CA ARG A 23 26.51 9.17 10.30
C ARG A 23 25.22 8.53 9.81
N THR A 24 24.62 9.08 8.76
CA THR A 24 23.43 8.52 8.14
C THR A 24 23.73 7.15 7.53
N ALA A 25 24.82 7.01 6.78
CA ALA A 25 25.24 5.73 6.21
C ALA A 25 25.49 4.67 7.32
N GLN A 26 26.17 5.06 8.41
CA GLN A 26 26.38 4.18 9.56
C GLN A 26 25.06 3.76 10.23
N ALA A 27 24.10 4.69 10.38
CA ALA A 27 22.79 4.40 10.94
C ALA A 27 21.99 3.44 10.03
N ILE A 28 22.06 3.61 8.70
CA ILE A 28 21.45 2.66 7.75
C ILE A 28 22.09 1.28 7.89
N LEU A 29 23.42 1.18 7.91
CA LEU A 29 24.10 -0.12 8.06
C LEU A 29 23.76 -0.81 9.40
N ALA A 30 23.73 -0.06 10.49
CA ALA A 30 23.33 -0.59 11.80
C ALA A 30 21.87 -1.03 11.85
N GLY A 31 20.99 -0.35 11.12
CA GLY A 31 19.56 -0.59 11.03
C GLY A 31 19.20 -1.97 10.44
N PHE A 32 20.05 -2.59 9.64
CA PHE A 32 19.81 -3.96 9.13
C PHE A 32 19.60 -4.98 10.25
N ARG A 33 20.31 -4.82 11.36
CA ARG A 33 20.16 -5.73 12.51
C ARG A 33 18.82 -5.56 13.20
N SER A 34 18.38 -4.31 13.41
CA SER A 34 17.11 -4.05 14.08
C SER A 34 15.89 -4.40 13.20
N HIS A 35 16.07 -4.40 11.89
CA HIS A 35 15.02 -4.77 10.92
C HIS A 35 15.19 -6.21 10.37
N ALA A 36 16.01 -7.06 11.00
CA ALA A 36 16.31 -8.40 10.51
C ALA A 36 15.05 -9.27 10.30
N SER A 37 14.09 -9.23 11.22
CA SER A 37 12.83 -9.95 11.10
C SER A 37 12.01 -9.48 9.90
N LEU A 38 11.99 -8.16 9.66
CA LEU A 38 11.30 -7.57 8.51
C LEU A 38 11.93 -8.06 7.20
N TYR A 39 13.25 -8.01 7.09
CA TYR A 39 13.97 -8.51 5.91
C TYR A 39 13.85 -10.02 5.74
N GLY A 40 13.83 -10.79 6.83
CA GLY A 40 13.59 -12.23 6.78
C GLY A 40 12.24 -12.55 6.12
N LEU A 41 11.18 -11.86 6.54
CA LEU A 41 9.84 -12.00 5.93
C LEU A 41 9.84 -11.61 4.45
N VAL A 42 10.44 -10.46 4.12
CA VAL A 42 10.50 -9.94 2.75
C VAL A 42 11.26 -10.88 1.82
N LEU A 43 12.42 -11.37 2.26
CA LEU A 43 13.23 -12.30 1.47
C LEU A 43 12.53 -13.66 1.30
N ALA A 44 11.84 -14.15 2.33
CA ALA A 44 11.04 -15.37 2.23
C ALA A 44 9.91 -15.20 1.20
N THR A 45 9.17 -14.09 1.26
CA THR A 45 8.11 -13.79 0.29
C THR A 45 8.66 -13.69 -1.13
N TYR A 46 9.78 -13.00 -1.30
CA TYR A 46 10.42 -12.84 -2.60
C TYR A 46 10.94 -14.19 -3.15
N ALA A 47 11.52 -15.03 -2.29
CA ALA A 47 11.99 -16.37 -2.67
C ALA A 47 10.81 -17.26 -3.13
N ILE A 48 9.67 -17.22 -2.42
CA ILE A 48 8.45 -17.95 -2.81
C ILE A 48 7.97 -17.46 -4.18
N ALA A 49 7.93 -16.14 -4.39
CA ALA A 49 7.53 -15.55 -5.67
C ALA A 49 8.45 -15.98 -6.82
N LEU A 50 9.76 -15.98 -6.58
CA LEU A 50 10.76 -16.40 -7.56
C LEU A 50 10.61 -17.89 -7.92
N LEU A 51 10.47 -18.75 -6.93
CA LEU A 51 10.25 -20.18 -7.14
C LEU A 51 8.96 -20.45 -7.91
N GLN A 52 7.89 -19.74 -7.56
CA GLN A 52 6.61 -19.83 -8.27
C GLN A 52 6.73 -19.34 -9.73
N SER A 53 7.43 -18.23 -9.98
CA SER A 53 7.70 -17.71 -11.31
C SER A 53 8.48 -18.72 -12.17
N ILE A 54 9.51 -19.35 -11.62
CA ILE A 54 10.28 -20.37 -12.30
C ILE A 54 9.43 -21.61 -12.61
N TRP A 55 8.64 -22.06 -11.63
CA TRP A 55 7.78 -23.25 -11.78
C TRP A 55 6.67 -23.05 -12.83
N LEU A 56 6.04 -21.87 -12.86
CA LEU A 56 4.97 -21.55 -13.80
C LEU A 56 5.47 -21.01 -15.15
N GLY A 57 6.76 -20.70 -15.27
CA GLY A 57 7.32 -20.09 -16.49
C GLY A 57 6.87 -18.66 -16.75
N VAL A 58 6.52 -17.91 -15.69
CA VAL A 58 6.01 -16.54 -15.78
C VAL A 58 7.01 -15.54 -15.18
N PRO A 59 7.10 -14.29 -15.69
CA PRO A 59 8.03 -13.30 -15.15
C PRO A 59 7.57 -12.76 -13.79
N LEU A 60 8.55 -12.22 -13.01
CA LEU A 60 8.25 -11.46 -11.81
C LEU A 60 7.48 -10.18 -12.17
N SER A 61 6.54 -9.79 -11.31
CA SER A 61 5.76 -8.56 -11.47
C SER A 61 6.55 -7.35 -10.98
N LEU A 62 7.23 -6.65 -11.89
CA LEU A 62 8.05 -5.47 -11.59
C LEU A 62 7.30 -4.15 -11.75
N GLY A 63 6.17 -4.11 -12.46
CA GLY A 63 5.42 -2.88 -12.78
C GLY A 63 5.02 -2.04 -11.57
N LEU A 64 4.81 -2.66 -10.41
CA LEU A 64 4.54 -1.93 -9.16
C LEU A 64 5.75 -1.17 -8.60
N VAL A 65 6.97 -1.49 -8.98
CA VAL A 65 8.17 -0.81 -8.44
C VAL A 65 8.12 0.67 -8.77
N GLU A 66 7.75 1.02 -9.98
CA GLU A 66 7.65 2.42 -10.43
C GLU A 66 6.52 3.15 -9.69
N ILE A 67 5.35 2.51 -9.57
CA ILE A 67 4.18 3.09 -8.90
C ILE A 67 4.45 3.24 -7.40
N VAL A 68 4.94 2.21 -6.73
CA VAL A 68 5.24 2.25 -5.29
C VAL A 68 6.34 3.25 -4.99
N SER A 69 7.40 3.30 -5.80
CA SER A 69 8.47 4.29 -5.61
C SER A 69 7.98 5.71 -5.86
N GLY A 70 7.30 5.96 -6.98
CA GLY A 70 6.75 7.28 -7.30
C GLY A 70 5.76 7.76 -6.25
N THR A 71 4.82 6.92 -5.86
CA THR A 71 3.84 7.21 -4.80
C THR A 71 4.55 7.48 -3.47
N THR A 72 5.57 6.68 -3.12
CA THR A 72 6.37 6.89 -1.89
C THR A 72 7.01 8.28 -1.88
N PHE A 73 7.67 8.70 -2.95
CA PHE A 73 8.27 10.03 -3.02
C PHE A 73 7.23 11.14 -2.87
N ILE A 74 6.10 11.05 -3.58
CA ILE A 74 5.02 12.05 -3.49
C ILE A 74 4.50 12.17 -2.06
N PHE A 75 4.19 11.05 -1.40
CA PHE A 75 3.69 11.06 -0.03
C PHE A 75 4.73 11.55 0.98
N LEU A 76 6.02 11.22 0.83
CA LEU A 76 7.08 11.73 1.69
C LEU A 76 7.20 13.26 1.55
N PHE A 77 7.22 13.78 0.33
CA PHE A 77 7.25 15.23 0.10
C PHE A 77 6.00 15.91 0.69
N LEU A 78 4.82 15.33 0.50
CA LEU A 78 3.57 15.84 1.06
C LEU A 78 3.61 15.88 2.59
N ILE A 79 4.02 14.80 3.26
CA ILE A 79 4.12 14.72 4.71
C ILE A 79 5.12 15.74 5.25
N ILE A 80 6.30 15.83 4.64
CA ILE A 80 7.32 16.81 5.03
C ILE A 80 6.77 18.23 4.84
N GLY A 81 6.14 18.51 3.71
CA GLY A 81 5.51 19.80 3.42
C GLY A 81 4.44 20.16 4.44
N LEU A 82 3.54 19.23 4.77
CA LEU A 82 2.49 19.43 5.77
C LEU A 82 3.06 19.65 7.18
N TRP A 83 4.14 18.97 7.56
CA TRP A 83 4.79 19.21 8.84
C TRP A 83 5.42 20.60 8.92
N LEU A 84 6.14 21.00 7.87
CA LEU A 84 6.73 22.32 7.82
C LEU A 84 5.68 23.44 7.78
N ALA A 85 4.59 23.23 7.03
CA ALA A 85 3.45 24.15 7.01
C ALA A 85 2.75 24.23 8.36
N GLY A 86 2.55 23.10 9.04
CA GLY A 86 1.99 23.04 10.39
C GLY A 86 2.85 23.78 11.41
N ASP A 87 4.18 23.65 11.32
CA ASP A 87 5.11 24.40 12.17
C ASP A 87 5.03 25.92 11.89
N LEU A 88 4.89 26.35 10.61
CA LEU A 88 4.68 27.76 10.26
C LEU A 88 3.36 28.31 10.83
N VAL A 89 2.25 27.57 10.64
CA VAL A 89 0.95 27.96 11.19
C VAL A 89 1.02 28.07 12.72
N ARG A 90 1.67 27.12 13.38
CA ARG A 90 1.87 27.15 14.83
C ARG A 90 2.67 28.37 15.26
N MET A 91 3.80 28.69 14.57
CA MET A 91 4.63 29.85 14.87
C MET A 91 3.83 31.14 14.71
N TRP A 92 3.03 31.24 13.65
CA TRP A 92 2.16 32.40 13.42
C TRP A 92 1.12 32.53 14.53
N TRP A 93 0.46 31.42 14.91
CA TRP A 93 -0.58 31.42 15.96
C TRP A 93 -0.04 31.77 17.34
N THR A 94 1.19 31.33 17.66
CA THR A 94 1.81 31.57 18.97
C THR A 94 2.58 32.88 19.06
N GLY A 95 2.61 33.69 18.00
CA GLY A 95 3.38 34.96 17.99
C GLY A 95 4.88 34.74 18.13
N TYR A 96 5.44 33.69 17.47
CA TYR A 96 6.85 33.35 17.60
C TYR A 96 7.78 34.51 17.24
N ALA A 97 8.59 34.98 18.22
CA ALA A 97 9.44 36.16 18.08
C ALA A 97 10.78 35.89 17.33
N GLY A 98 11.11 34.61 17.03
CA GLY A 98 12.35 34.24 16.36
C GLY A 98 12.22 34.27 14.83
N SER A 99 13.31 33.86 14.13
CA SER A 99 13.29 33.69 12.68
C SER A 99 12.60 32.37 12.28
N PRO A 100 11.44 32.40 11.60
CA PRO A 100 10.77 31.17 11.15
C PRO A 100 11.67 30.34 10.22
N ALA A 101 12.43 30.97 9.34
CA ALA A 101 13.34 30.28 8.43
C ALA A 101 14.44 29.48 9.17
N GLN A 102 14.98 30.04 10.24
CA GLN A 102 15.97 29.35 11.07
C GLN A 102 15.34 28.19 11.84
N ALA A 103 14.16 28.37 12.39
CA ALA A 103 13.41 27.31 13.09
C ALA A 103 13.08 26.15 12.16
N LEU A 104 12.58 26.42 10.95
CA LEU A 104 12.32 25.40 9.93
C LEU A 104 13.60 24.70 9.47
N ARG A 105 14.71 25.43 9.31
CA ARG A 105 15.99 24.80 8.98
C ARG A 105 16.46 23.84 10.07
N VAL A 106 16.35 24.21 11.33
CA VAL A 106 16.66 23.33 12.46
C VAL A 106 15.73 22.10 12.45
N ARG A 107 14.43 22.31 12.28
CA ARG A 107 13.45 21.23 12.15
C ARG A 107 13.80 20.27 11.04
N LEU A 108 14.12 20.79 9.86
CA LEU A 108 14.47 19.97 8.70
C LEU A 108 15.75 19.16 8.95
N LEU A 109 16.81 19.82 9.43
CA LEU A 109 18.12 19.17 9.57
C LEU A 109 18.20 18.24 10.80
N ASP A 110 17.68 18.63 11.95
CA ASP A 110 17.94 17.95 13.21
C ASP A 110 16.82 16.95 13.60
N ASP A 111 15.66 17.08 13.00
CA ASP A 111 14.58 16.13 13.21
C ASP A 111 14.20 15.36 11.93
N ILE A 112 13.80 16.02 10.84
CA ILE A 112 13.33 15.35 9.62
C ILE A 112 14.47 14.57 8.95
N LEU A 113 15.64 15.18 8.79
CA LEU A 113 16.84 14.55 8.23
C LEU A 113 17.78 13.98 9.30
N ALA A 114 17.27 13.69 10.50
CA ALA A 114 18.04 13.00 11.54
C ALA A 114 18.50 11.62 11.04
N PRO A 115 19.78 11.23 11.23
CA PRO A 115 20.32 9.97 10.71
C PRO A 115 19.47 8.73 11.07
N SER A 116 18.95 8.67 12.30
CA SER A 116 18.08 7.58 12.76
C SER A 116 16.72 7.56 12.03
N ARG A 117 16.11 8.73 11.78
CA ARG A 117 14.85 8.81 11.05
C ARG A 117 15.04 8.40 9.59
N VAL A 118 16.09 8.91 8.95
CA VAL A 118 16.41 8.54 7.56
C VAL A 118 16.67 7.04 7.45
N ALA A 119 17.45 6.47 8.36
CA ALA A 119 17.73 5.03 8.39
C ALA A 119 16.43 4.21 8.53
N ASN A 120 15.59 4.54 9.52
CA ASN A 120 14.32 3.87 9.75
C ASN A 120 13.38 3.97 8.54
N THR A 121 13.33 5.13 7.90
CA THR A 121 12.54 5.36 6.68
C THR A 121 13.06 4.50 5.53
N VAL A 122 14.36 4.53 5.27
CA VAL A 122 14.98 3.71 4.21
C VAL A 122 14.65 2.23 4.41
N HIS A 123 14.81 1.69 5.63
CA HIS A 123 14.52 0.28 5.90
C HIS A 123 13.05 -0.07 5.71
N ALA A 124 12.12 0.76 6.23
CA ALA A 124 10.69 0.51 6.10
C ALA A 124 10.25 0.51 4.62
N PHE A 125 10.65 1.51 3.85
CA PHE A 125 10.21 1.66 2.46
C PHE A 125 10.93 0.71 1.52
N MET A 126 12.21 0.42 1.72
CA MET A 126 12.95 -0.59 0.97
C MET A 126 12.37 -1.98 1.18
N ALA A 127 12.12 -2.37 2.43
CA ALA A 127 11.49 -3.64 2.76
C ALA A 127 10.08 -3.73 2.14
N ASN A 128 9.27 -2.68 2.24
CA ASN A 128 7.95 -2.61 1.65
C ASN A 128 7.99 -2.75 0.13
N GLY A 129 8.89 -2.04 -0.55
CA GLY A 129 9.03 -2.12 -2.01
C GLY A 129 9.41 -3.52 -2.49
N ILE A 130 10.41 -4.15 -1.87
CA ILE A 130 10.82 -5.52 -2.21
C ILE A 130 9.69 -6.52 -1.91
N PHE A 131 8.99 -6.34 -0.77
CA PHE A 131 7.84 -7.16 -0.41
C PHE A 131 6.77 -7.12 -1.48
N PHE A 132 6.36 -5.92 -1.93
CA PHE A 132 5.29 -5.79 -2.91
C PHE A 132 5.62 -6.39 -4.28
N VAL A 133 6.88 -6.46 -4.69
CA VAL A 133 7.28 -7.23 -5.88
C VAL A 133 6.94 -8.71 -5.70
N GLY A 134 7.36 -9.32 -4.59
CA GLY A 134 7.05 -10.71 -4.28
C GLY A 134 5.55 -10.95 -4.12
N PHE A 135 4.88 -10.11 -3.35
CA PHE A 135 3.45 -10.14 -3.11
C PHE A 135 2.62 -10.10 -4.41
N MET A 136 2.89 -9.14 -5.28
CA MET A 136 2.13 -9.00 -6.54
C MET A 136 2.41 -10.14 -7.50
N THR A 137 3.64 -10.64 -7.54
CA THR A 137 3.97 -11.83 -8.32
C THR A 137 3.14 -13.03 -7.86
N ILE A 138 3.10 -13.30 -6.55
CA ILE A 138 2.30 -14.41 -5.99
C ILE A 138 0.82 -14.19 -6.29
N LYS A 139 0.30 -12.98 -6.02
CA LYS A 139 -1.12 -12.65 -6.24
C LYS A 139 -1.56 -12.85 -7.69
N LYS A 140 -0.76 -12.38 -8.65
CA LYS A 140 -1.06 -12.56 -10.09
C LYS A 140 -1.05 -14.02 -10.52
N ASN A 141 -0.20 -14.81 -9.90
CA ASN A 141 -0.02 -16.21 -10.24
C ASN A 141 -1.07 -17.12 -9.57
N ILE A 142 -1.90 -16.62 -8.65
CA ILE A 142 -2.93 -17.42 -7.98
C ILE A 142 -3.80 -18.17 -8.99
N PRO A 143 -4.49 -17.53 -9.95
CA PRO A 143 -5.39 -18.22 -10.86
C PRO A 143 -4.66 -19.14 -11.88
N ILE A 144 -3.36 -18.92 -12.09
CA ILE A 144 -2.52 -19.79 -12.94
C ILE A 144 -2.13 -21.05 -12.17
N ALA A 145 -1.76 -20.90 -10.88
CA ALA A 145 -1.35 -22.01 -10.03
C ALA A 145 -2.55 -22.85 -9.55
N ILE A 146 -3.64 -22.20 -9.17
CA ILE A 146 -4.88 -22.81 -8.70
C ILE A 146 -6.05 -22.08 -9.38
N PRO A 147 -6.72 -22.72 -10.37
CA PRO A 147 -7.88 -22.14 -11.02
C PRO A 147 -8.99 -21.76 -10.03
N PHE A 148 -9.81 -20.80 -10.40
CA PHE A 148 -10.96 -20.39 -9.58
C PHE A 148 -11.93 -21.55 -9.40
N GLY A 149 -12.22 -21.93 -8.17
CA GLY A 149 -13.09 -23.08 -7.87
C GLY A 149 -13.96 -22.86 -6.63
N TRP A 150 -13.79 -21.74 -5.92
CA TRP A 150 -14.52 -21.50 -4.68
C TRP A 150 -15.73 -20.58 -4.83
N ASP A 151 -15.95 -19.97 -6.01
CA ASP A 151 -16.97 -18.93 -6.20
C ASP A 151 -18.39 -19.45 -5.90
N GLU A 152 -18.74 -20.63 -6.41
CA GLU A 152 -20.06 -21.22 -6.15
C GLU A 152 -20.24 -21.63 -4.68
N SER A 153 -19.23 -22.28 -4.09
CA SER A 153 -19.29 -22.69 -2.67
C SER A 153 -19.39 -21.51 -1.72
N LEU A 154 -18.66 -20.43 -2.02
CA LEU A 154 -18.71 -19.18 -1.24
C LEU A 154 -20.06 -18.48 -1.39
N MET A 155 -20.64 -18.45 -2.59
CA MET A 155 -21.99 -17.93 -2.83
C MET A 155 -23.05 -18.72 -2.04
N GLN A 156 -22.94 -20.05 -2.02
CA GLN A 156 -23.86 -20.90 -1.26
C GLN A 156 -23.69 -20.69 0.26
N LEU A 157 -22.45 -20.53 0.73
CA LEU A 157 -22.16 -20.22 2.13
C LEU A 157 -22.75 -18.85 2.52
N ASP A 158 -22.58 -17.83 1.68
CA ASP A 158 -23.17 -16.52 1.89
C ASP A 158 -24.69 -16.58 2.04
N ARG A 159 -25.38 -17.34 1.17
CA ARG A 159 -26.83 -17.57 1.30
C ARG A 159 -27.20 -18.30 2.59
N ALA A 160 -26.45 -19.31 2.97
CA ALA A 160 -26.71 -20.04 4.20
C ALA A 160 -26.57 -19.17 5.45
N MET A 161 -25.59 -18.27 5.46
CA MET A 161 -25.35 -17.33 6.57
C MET A 161 -26.34 -16.16 6.62
N HIS A 162 -26.97 -15.81 5.51
CA HIS A 162 -27.87 -14.65 5.38
C HIS A 162 -29.33 -15.05 5.09
N PHE A 163 -29.79 -16.15 5.70
CA PHE A 163 -31.20 -16.61 5.64
C PHE A 163 -31.72 -16.87 4.21
N GLY A 164 -30.84 -17.34 3.32
CA GLY A 164 -31.17 -17.63 1.92
C GLY A 164 -30.99 -16.47 0.95
N LEU A 165 -30.66 -15.29 1.46
CA LEU A 165 -30.32 -14.10 0.65
C LEU A 165 -28.80 -13.99 0.45
N LEU A 166 -28.39 -13.26 -0.57
CA LEU A 166 -27.01 -12.84 -0.68
C LEU A 166 -26.74 -11.58 0.16
N PRO A 167 -25.49 -11.32 0.62
CA PRO A 167 -25.19 -10.15 1.45
C PRO A 167 -25.68 -8.82 0.86
N HIS A 168 -25.55 -8.64 -0.46
CA HIS A 168 -26.01 -7.42 -1.12
C HIS A 168 -27.54 -7.30 -1.15
N GLU A 169 -28.29 -8.40 -1.28
CA GLU A 169 -29.75 -8.42 -1.22
C GLU A 169 -30.23 -8.10 0.20
N PHE A 170 -29.57 -8.68 1.21
CA PHE A 170 -29.84 -8.39 2.62
C PHE A 170 -29.59 -6.92 2.98
N LEU A 171 -28.53 -6.33 2.43
CA LEU A 171 -28.14 -4.95 2.71
C LEU A 171 -28.80 -3.91 1.77
N ALA A 172 -29.46 -4.34 0.70
CA ALA A 172 -30.07 -3.45 -0.29
C ALA A 172 -31.01 -2.38 0.29
N PRO A 173 -31.84 -2.66 1.34
CA PRO A 173 -32.69 -1.62 1.92
C PRO A 173 -31.93 -0.42 2.49
N LEU A 174 -30.69 -0.64 2.93
CA LEU A 174 -29.83 0.42 3.51
C LEU A 174 -28.86 1.03 2.48
N PHE A 175 -28.29 0.19 1.64
CA PHE A 175 -27.17 0.58 0.76
C PHE A 175 -27.49 0.49 -0.73
N GLY A 176 -28.74 0.22 -1.12
CA GLY A 176 -29.10 0.07 -2.52
C GLY A 176 -29.35 1.38 -3.28
N SER A 177 -29.42 2.56 -2.62
CA SER A 177 -29.57 3.81 -3.33
C SER A 177 -28.26 4.24 -4.01
N PRO A 178 -28.31 4.98 -5.16
CA PRO A 178 -27.10 5.45 -5.85
C PRO A 178 -26.16 6.28 -4.95
N LEU A 179 -26.72 7.11 -4.07
CA LEU A 179 -25.93 7.89 -3.11
C LEU A 179 -25.26 6.99 -2.07
N ALA A 180 -25.96 5.99 -1.55
CA ALA A 180 -25.38 5.06 -0.58
C ALA A 180 -24.25 4.22 -1.21
N ILE A 181 -24.42 3.74 -2.43
CA ILE A 181 -23.39 3.04 -3.21
C ILE A 181 -22.16 3.95 -3.39
N PHE A 182 -22.36 5.20 -3.77
CA PHE A 182 -21.28 6.19 -3.88
C PHE A 182 -20.54 6.38 -2.55
N LEU A 183 -21.26 6.54 -1.43
CA LEU A 183 -20.65 6.70 -0.12
C LEU A 183 -19.85 5.47 0.32
N VAL A 184 -20.35 4.26 0.06
CA VAL A 184 -19.63 3.00 0.30
C VAL A 184 -18.35 2.96 -0.55
N ASN A 185 -18.43 3.32 -1.83
CA ASN A 185 -17.27 3.39 -2.72
C ASN A 185 -16.24 4.44 -2.25
N VAL A 186 -16.66 5.61 -1.77
CA VAL A 186 -15.77 6.61 -1.16
C VAL A 186 -15.10 6.04 0.08
N ASN A 187 -15.88 5.44 1.00
CA ASN A 187 -15.34 4.85 2.22
C ASN A 187 -14.31 3.75 1.94
N TYR A 188 -14.56 2.91 0.95
CA TYR A 188 -13.64 1.90 0.47
C TYR A 188 -12.29 2.50 0.02
N ASN A 189 -12.31 3.61 -0.72
CA ASN A 189 -11.08 4.26 -1.16
C ASN A 189 -10.37 5.02 -0.02
N VAL A 190 -11.13 5.61 0.91
CA VAL A 190 -10.59 6.27 2.12
C VAL A 190 -9.81 5.27 2.98
N TRP A 191 -10.27 4.01 3.05
CA TRP A 191 -9.53 2.99 3.79
C TRP A 191 -8.08 2.83 3.30
N PHE A 192 -7.84 2.83 1.98
CA PHE A 192 -6.48 2.78 1.43
C PHE A 192 -5.63 3.99 1.83
N LEU A 193 -6.23 5.18 1.86
CA LEU A 193 -5.54 6.39 2.33
C LEU A 193 -5.14 6.28 3.80
N VAL A 194 -6.06 5.79 4.64
CA VAL A 194 -5.81 5.58 6.08
C VAL A 194 -4.69 4.57 6.28
N LEU A 195 -4.77 3.41 5.62
CA LEU A 195 -3.75 2.36 5.69
C LEU A 195 -2.37 2.89 5.27
N THR A 196 -2.34 3.60 4.14
CA THR A 196 -1.11 4.23 3.61
C THR A 196 -0.57 5.28 4.59
N ALA A 197 -1.40 6.16 5.12
CA ALA A 197 -1.00 7.19 6.08
C ALA A 197 -0.38 6.57 7.35
N PHE A 198 -0.97 5.51 7.88
CA PHE A 198 -0.42 4.79 9.04
C PHE A 198 0.91 4.12 8.73
N PHE A 199 1.06 3.50 7.56
CA PHE A 199 2.33 2.92 7.12
C PHE A 199 3.42 4.01 7.02
N PHE A 200 3.13 5.14 6.39
CA PHE A 200 4.06 6.27 6.30
C PHE A 200 4.40 6.82 7.68
N TRP A 201 3.41 6.99 8.55
CA TRP A 201 3.63 7.47 9.90
C TRP A 201 4.60 6.57 10.67
N GLN A 202 4.41 5.26 10.63
CA GLN A 202 5.31 4.31 11.31
C GLN A 202 6.65 4.20 10.60
N GLY A 203 6.67 4.19 9.28
CA GLY A 203 7.89 4.15 8.47
C GLY A 203 8.79 5.35 8.74
N PHE A 204 8.19 6.54 8.91
CA PHE A 204 8.90 7.82 9.08
C PHE A 204 9.20 8.16 10.56
N ARG A 205 9.06 7.22 11.49
CA ARG A 205 9.39 7.46 12.90
C ARG A 205 10.89 7.55 13.14
N ARG A 206 11.28 8.50 14.03
CA ARG A 206 12.68 8.71 14.42
C ARG A 206 13.24 7.55 15.26
N HIS A 207 12.40 7.00 16.15
CA HIS A 207 12.79 5.94 17.07
C HIS A 207 12.28 4.59 16.58
N ASP A 208 13.19 3.61 16.53
CA ASP A 208 12.86 2.24 16.22
C ASP A 208 12.41 1.51 17.47
N THR A 209 11.11 1.54 17.73
CA THR A 209 10.48 0.92 18.90
C THR A 209 9.94 -0.47 18.56
N ALA A 210 9.79 -1.34 19.56
CA ALA A 210 9.16 -2.65 19.39
C ALA A 210 7.76 -2.54 18.76
N LEU A 211 6.96 -1.54 19.16
CA LEU A 211 5.64 -1.28 18.61
C LEU A 211 5.70 -0.94 17.10
N ARG A 212 6.69 -0.16 16.69
CA ARG A 212 6.92 0.15 15.27
C ARG A 212 7.25 -1.12 14.47
N GLN A 213 8.16 -1.94 14.97
CA GLN A 213 8.54 -3.21 14.32
C GLN A 213 7.36 -4.19 14.25
N GLN A 214 6.58 -4.30 15.32
CA GLN A 214 5.35 -5.09 15.33
C GLN A 214 4.36 -4.61 14.27
N TYR A 215 4.16 -3.29 14.16
CA TYR A 215 3.27 -2.74 13.14
C TYR A 215 3.74 -3.07 11.73
N LEU A 216 5.02 -2.83 11.39
CA LEU A 216 5.56 -3.10 10.06
C LEU A 216 5.47 -4.59 9.72
N LEU A 217 5.79 -5.48 10.65
CA LEU A 217 5.66 -6.92 10.47
C LEU A 217 4.20 -7.33 10.29
N ALA A 218 3.30 -6.86 11.17
CA ALA A 218 1.88 -7.18 11.08
C ALA A 218 1.28 -6.69 9.76
N TYR A 219 1.66 -5.49 9.30
CA TYR A 219 1.22 -4.95 8.03
C TYR A 219 1.61 -5.87 6.86
N LEU A 220 2.87 -6.29 6.75
CA LEU A 220 3.30 -7.19 5.68
C LEU A 220 2.73 -8.61 5.83
N MET A 221 2.65 -9.11 7.07
CA MET A 221 2.07 -10.44 7.35
C MET A 221 0.59 -10.50 6.98
N THR A 222 -0.17 -9.42 7.21
CA THR A 222 -1.59 -9.36 6.81
C THR A 222 -1.74 -9.54 5.30
N TRP A 223 -0.93 -8.86 4.50
CA TRP A 223 -0.92 -9.04 3.05
C TRP A 223 -0.47 -10.44 2.63
N LEU A 224 0.59 -10.96 3.23
CA LEU A 224 1.10 -12.28 2.90
C LEU A 224 0.11 -13.39 3.27
N VAL A 225 -0.37 -13.41 4.52
CA VAL A 225 -1.27 -14.47 4.99
C VAL A 225 -2.65 -14.33 4.36
N GLY A 226 -3.22 -13.12 4.37
CA GLY A 226 -4.55 -12.88 3.82
C GLY A 226 -4.60 -13.10 2.32
N THR A 227 -3.81 -12.35 1.56
CA THR A 227 -3.93 -12.40 0.10
C THR A 227 -3.16 -13.57 -0.52
N CYS A 228 -1.89 -13.79 -0.13
CA CYS A 228 -1.10 -14.82 -0.80
C CYS A 228 -1.46 -16.23 -0.34
N ILE A 229 -1.50 -16.49 0.97
CA ILE A 229 -1.76 -17.85 1.47
C ILE A 229 -3.26 -18.16 1.39
N ALA A 230 -4.11 -17.41 2.07
CA ALA A 230 -5.54 -17.70 2.08
C ALA A 230 -6.18 -17.46 0.71
N GLY A 231 -5.74 -16.45 -0.05
CA GLY A 231 -6.20 -16.22 -1.42
C GLY A 231 -5.85 -17.34 -2.38
N THR A 232 -4.71 -18.01 -2.18
CA THR A 232 -4.34 -19.21 -2.95
C THR A 232 -5.20 -20.42 -2.56
N LEU A 233 -5.43 -20.62 -1.27
CA LEU A 233 -6.26 -21.74 -0.76
C LEU A 233 -7.75 -21.57 -1.12
N LEU A 234 -8.25 -20.34 -1.17
CA LEU A 234 -9.64 -19.99 -1.48
C LEU A 234 -9.72 -19.30 -2.85
N SER A 235 -9.03 -19.83 -3.86
CA SER A 235 -8.96 -19.23 -5.18
C SER A 235 -10.35 -18.98 -5.76
N SER A 236 -10.75 -17.70 -5.84
CA SER A 236 -12.05 -17.24 -6.31
C SER A 236 -11.92 -15.90 -7.05
N ALA A 237 -12.74 -15.72 -8.08
CA ALA A 237 -12.78 -14.49 -8.86
C ALA A 237 -13.68 -13.40 -8.21
N GLY A 238 -14.70 -13.84 -7.48
CA GLY A 238 -15.64 -12.99 -6.75
C GLY A 238 -16.90 -12.60 -7.53
N PRO A 239 -17.84 -11.94 -6.85
CA PRO A 239 -19.19 -11.63 -7.38
C PRO A 239 -19.18 -10.91 -8.73
N CYS A 240 -18.27 -9.97 -8.95
CA CYS A 240 -18.21 -9.19 -10.18
C CYS A 240 -17.79 -10.00 -11.41
N PHE A 241 -17.11 -11.12 -11.22
CA PHE A 241 -16.64 -12.02 -12.30
C PHE A 241 -17.32 -13.37 -12.29
N TYR A 242 -18.33 -13.57 -11.43
CA TYR A 242 -19.01 -14.85 -11.24
C TYR A 242 -19.50 -15.48 -12.55
N SER A 243 -20.13 -14.69 -13.42
CA SER A 243 -20.64 -15.17 -14.72
C SER A 243 -19.57 -15.60 -15.72
N PHE A 244 -18.31 -15.29 -15.49
CA PHE A 244 -17.20 -15.72 -16.33
C PHE A 244 -16.56 -17.03 -15.87
N ILE A 245 -16.88 -17.46 -14.63
CA ILE A 245 -16.25 -18.61 -13.96
C ILE A 245 -17.24 -19.74 -13.71
N VAL A 246 -18.50 -19.41 -13.39
CA VAL A 246 -19.53 -20.38 -13.03
C VAL A 246 -20.61 -20.40 -14.11
N ASP A 247 -20.87 -21.60 -14.61
CA ASP A 247 -21.93 -21.80 -15.61
C ASP A 247 -23.32 -21.72 -14.95
N GLY A 248 -24.28 -21.14 -15.67
CA GLY A 248 -25.66 -21.05 -15.23
C GLY A 248 -26.12 -19.65 -14.84
N PRO A 249 -27.20 -19.51 -14.04
CA PRO A 249 -27.75 -18.23 -13.66
C PRO A 249 -26.79 -17.45 -12.79
N ASN A 250 -26.50 -16.18 -13.16
CA ASN A 250 -25.68 -15.29 -12.36
C ASN A 250 -26.50 -14.60 -11.26
N PRO A 251 -26.34 -14.97 -9.98
CA PRO A 251 -27.11 -14.36 -8.89
C PRO A 251 -26.72 -12.90 -8.57
N TYR A 252 -25.59 -12.43 -9.14
CA TYR A 252 -25.08 -11.08 -8.93
C TYR A 252 -25.42 -10.13 -10.10
N SER A 253 -26.17 -10.58 -11.13
CA SER A 253 -26.51 -9.77 -12.30
C SER A 253 -27.23 -8.47 -11.94
N GLY A 254 -28.19 -8.55 -11.01
CA GLY A 254 -28.93 -7.38 -10.50
C GLY A 254 -28.03 -6.38 -9.77
N LEU A 255 -27.06 -6.88 -8.97
CA LEU A 255 -26.07 -6.03 -8.31
C LEU A 255 -25.19 -5.31 -9.35
N MET A 256 -24.71 -6.01 -10.37
CA MET A 256 -23.85 -5.41 -11.39
C MET A 256 -24.59 -4.33 -12.18
N GLU A 257 -25.86 -4.55 -12.49
CA GLU A 257 -26.70 -3.55 -13.15
C GLU A 257 -26.94 -2.34 -12.26
N GLN A 258 -27.23 -2.55 -10.98
CA GLN A 258 -27.42 -1.49 -9.99
C GLN A 258 -26.14 -0.63 -9.82
N LEU A 259 -24.95 -1.26 -9.82
CA LEU A 259 -23.68 -0.53 -9.74
C LEU A 259 -23.43 0.32 -11.00
N LYS A 260 -23.79 -0.17 -12.19
CA LYS A 260 -23.69 0.61 -13.43
C LYS A 260 -24.64 1.81 -13.42
N GLN A 261 -25.89 1.60 -13.04
CA GLN A 261 -26.89 2.68 -12.92
C GLN A 261 -26.48 3.73 -11.88
N ALA A 262 -25.91 3.29 -10.76
CA ALA A 262 -25.35 4.21 -9.76
C ALA A 262 -24.17 5.01 -10.32
N ASN A 263 -23.32 4.38 -11.13
CA ASN A 263 -22.16 5.03 -11.76
C ASN A 263 -22.57 6.09 -12.81
N ASP A 264 -23.74 5.97 -13.41
CA ASP A 264 -24.29 6.98 -14.33
C ASP A 264 -24.72 8.27 -13.60
N ILE A 265 -24.97 8.19 -12.28
CA ILE A 265 -25.42 9.31 -11.43
C ILE A 265 -24.25 9.87 -10.60
N TYR A 266 -23.46 8.99 -9.98
CA TYR A 266 -22.31 9.32 -9.14
C TYR A 266 -21.12 8.44 -9.53
N PRO A 267 -19.88 8.95 -9.54
CA PRO A 267 -18.71 8.16 -9.94
C PRO A 267 -18.47 6.99 -8.98
N VAL A 268 -18.66 5.76 -9.45
CA VAL A 268 -18.37 4.52 -8.74
C VAL A 268 -17.11 3.92 -9.33
N TRP A 269 -15.93 4.23 -8.75
CA TRP A 269 -14.62 3.83 -9.27
C TRP A 269 -14.43 2.31 -9.36
N ALA A 270 -15.19 1.54 -8.58
CA ALA A 270 -15.18 0.08 -8.68
C ALA A 270 -15.58 -0.43 -10.07
N VAL A 271 -16.51 0.24 -10.77
CA VAL A 271 -17.03 -0.20 -12.08
C VAL A 271 -15.94 -0.23 -13.16
N PRO A 272 -15.22 0.88 -13.47
CA PRO A 272 -14.12 0.83 -14.43
C PRO A 272 -12.96 -0.06 -13.96
N THR A 273 -12.69 -0.12 -12.64
CA THR A 273 -11.63 -0.97 -12.08
C THR A 273 -11.90 -2.45 -12.35
N GLN A 274 -13.13 -2.93 -12.18
CA GLN A 274 -13.51 -4.32 -12.49
C GLN A 274 -13.23 -4.66 -13.95
N ALA A 275 -13.58 -3.78 -14.89
CA ALA A 275 -13.33 -4.00 -16.31
C ALA A 275 -11.83 -4.12 -16.60
N THR A 276 -11.01 -3.23 -16.03
CA THR A 276 -9.55 -3.25 -16.18
C THR A 276 -8.94 -4.53 -15.59
N LEU A 277 -9.36 -4.92 -14.38
CA LEU A 277 -8.90 -6.16 -13.71
C LEU A 277 -9.16 -7.40 -14.56
N TRP A 278 -10.36 -7.52 -15.12
CA TRP A 278 -10.71 -8.68 -15.93
C TRP A 278 -9.94 -8.71 -17.25
N GLN A 279 -9.77 -7.57 -17.91
CA GLN A 279 -8.97 -7.48 -19.13
C GLN A 279 -7.51 -7.83 -18.88
N SER A 280 -6.92 -7.35 -17.79
CA SER A 280 -5.57 -7.73 -17.39
C SER A 280 -5.45 -9.23 -17.10
N HIS A 281 -6.47 -9.84 -16.49
CA HIS A 281 -6.51 -11.28 -16.25
C HIS A 281 -6.52 -12.08 -17.58
N LEU A 282 -7.35 -11.67 -18.54
CA LEU A 282 -7.43 -12.34 -19.85
C LEU A 282 -6.16 -12.17 -20.69
N ALA A 283 -5.50 -11.02 -20.59
CA ALA A 283 -4.26 -10.74 -21.31
C ALA A 283 -3.06 -11.56 -20.77
N GLY A 284 -3.18 -12.15 -19.57
CA GLY A 284 -2.12 -12.93 -18.92
C GLY A 284 -0.91 -12.12 -18.45
N TYR A 285 -0.79 -10.85 -18.84
CA TYR A 285 0.37 -9.97 -18.61
C TYR A 285 -0.03 -8.51 -18.37
N GLY A 286 -0.88 -8.24 -17.39
CA GLY A 286 -1.10 -6.87 -16.92
C GLY A 286 -0.08 -6.51 -15.82
N ASP A 287 0.46 -5.30 -15.81
CA ASP A 287 1.57 -4.93 -14.90
C ASP A 287 1.16 -4.77 -13.43
N ILE A 288 -0.12 -4.66 -13.09
CA ILE A 288 -0.54 -4.18 -11.78
C ILE A 288 -1.57 -5.08 -11.08
N GLU A 289 -2.23 -6.04 -11.76
CA GLU A 289 -3.53 -6.52 -11.30
C GLU A 289 -3.68 -8.05 -11.38
N GLY A 290 -3.88 -8.69 -10.23
CA GLY A 290 -4.31 -10.09 -10.14
C GLY A 290 -5.74 -10.17 -9.61
N VAL A 291 -6.60 -10.95 -10.26
CA VAL A 291 -7.93 -11.27 -9.75
C VAL A 291 -7.79 -12.26 -8.60
N SER A 292 -8.27 -11.90 -7.41
CA SER A 292 -8.39 -12.76 -6.24
C SER A 292 -9.34 -12.10 -5.25
N ALA A 293 -10.50 -12.69 -5.03
CA ALA A 293 -11.56 -12.07 -4.23
C ALA A 293 -11.53 -12.46 -2.75
N MET A 294 -11.12 -13.68 -2.43
CA MET A 294 -11.12 -14.18 -1.06
C MET A 294 -9.70 -14.40 -0.51
N PRO A 295 -9.50 -14.13 0.78
CA PRO A 295 -10.40 -13.35 1.65
C PRO A 295 -10.34 -11.86 1.31
N SER A 296 -11.45 -11.16 1.55
CA SER A 296 -11.46 -9.71 1.43
C SER A 296 -10.58 -9.09 2.51
N MET A 297 -9.70 -8.18 2.10
CA MET A 297 -8.75 -7.48 2.97
C MET A 297 -9.26 -6.10 3.43
N HIS A 298 -10.50 -5.79 3.09
CA HIS A 298 -11.15 -4.47 3.32
C HIS A 298 -12.10 -4.51 4.49
#